data_3bb8787a80122f86f7eb5bedce973c98
#
_entry.id   3bb8787a80122f86f7eb5bedce973c98
#
_cell.length_a   1.000
_cell.length_b   1.000
_cell.length_c   1.000
_cell.angle_alpha   90.00
_cell.angle_beta   90.00
_cell.angle_gamma   90.00
#
_symmetry.space_group_name_H-M   'P 1'
#
loop_
_entity.id
_entity.type
_entity.pdbx_description
1 polymer ?
#
loop_
_entity_poly.entity_id
_entity_poly.type
_entity_poly.pdbx_seq_one_letter_code
_entity_poly.pdbx_strand_id
1 'polypeptide(L)'
;FDYRPRTSLQRIKEVRILCPYGSIPFDPVKSAILLFLSEFLYYVTRGEQQNAHLYNYICASMEWLDEAEHDYANFHLVFMMRLSRFIGFFPNLDAYQAGACFDLRNATFTVTAPLHSDYLLPTDAAGINQLIRMDYENMHLFRLSRHDRNRISDIVLHYYRIHVPDMPELKSFQVMRELFS
;
A
#
# COMPACT_ATOMS: atom_id res chain seq x y z
N PHE A 1 -5.21 19.28 -21.64
CA PHE A 1 -4.30 20.29 -21.07
C PHE A 1 -3.33 20.77 -22.13
N ASP A 2 -2.83 22.02 -21.99
CA ASP A 2 -1.87 22.56 -22.97
C ASP A 2 -0.43 22.23 -22.55
N TYR A 3 0.20 21.31 -23.27
CA TYR A 3 1.60 20.99 -23.04
C TYR A 3 2.51 22.12 -23.52
N ARG A 4 3.33 22.65 -22.61
CA ARG A 4 4.35 23.65 -22.92
C ARG A 4 5.73 23.09 -22.58
N PRO A 5 6.57 22.72 -23.56
CA PRO A 5 7.83 22.00 -23.35
C PRO A 5 8.88 22.77 -22.55
N ARG A 6 8.72 24.09 -22.39
CA ARG A 6 9.68 24.96 -21.67
C ARG A 6 9.27 25.31 -20.23
N THR A 7 8.17 24.76 -19.70
CA THR A 7 7.70 25.05 -18.35
C THR A 7 7.63 23.77 -17.52
N SER A 8 8.18 23.80 -16.31
CA SER A 8 8.11 22.66 -15.37
C SER A 8 6.68 22.38 -14.89
N LEU A 9 5.85 23.42 -14.76
CA LEU A 9 4.45 23.29 -14.38
C LEU A 9 3.56 23.47 -15.61
N GLN A 10 2.69 22.50 -15.83
CA GLN A 10 1.71 22.53 -16.90
C GLN A 10 0.35 23.06 -16.40
N ARG A 11 -0.39 23.75 -17.26
CA ARG A 11 -1.70 24.28 -16.90
C ARG A 11 -2.81 23.33 -17.33
N ILE A 12 -3.57 22.83 -16.37
CA ILE A 12 -4.81 22.09 -16.63
C ILE A 12 -5.89 23.10 -17.04
N LYS A 13 -6.44 22.93 -18.24
CA LYS A 13 -7.52 23.81 -18.75
C LYS A 13 -8.91 23.24 -18.46
N GLU A 14 -9.07 21.95 -18.59
CA GLU A 14 -10.36 21.26 -18.46
C GLU A 14 -10.13 19.92 -17.78
N VAL A 15 -10.96 19.58 -16.81
CA VAL A 15 -10.98 18.28 -16.12
C VAL A 15 -12.39 17.73 -16.22
N ARG A 16 -12.50 16.46 -16.59
CA ARG A 16 -13.76 15.72 -16.56
C ARG A 16 -13.60 14.51 -15.66
N ILE A 17 -14.55 14.32 -14.77
CA ILE A 17 -14.65 13.09 -13.98
C ILE A 17 -15.21 12.02 -14.91
N LEU A 18 -14.43 10.96 -15.14
CA LEU A 18 -14.87 9.82 -15.97
C LEU A 18 -15.73 8.85 -15.16
N CYS A 19 -15.29 8.53 -13.93
CA CYS A 19 -15.95 7.60 -13.02
C CYS A 19 -16.15 8.31 -11.67
N PRO A 20 -17.33 8.90 -11.38
CA PRO A 20 -17.61 9.47 -10.07
C PRO A 20 -17.75 8.34 -9.05
N TYR A 21 -17.08 8.48 -7.90
CA TYR A 21 -17.27 7.57 -6.79
C TYR A 21 -18.65 7.73 -6.14
N GLY A 22 -19.32 6.60 -5.89
CA GLY A 22 -20.67 6.55 -5.33
C GLY A 22 -20.69 6.48 -3.80
N SER A 23 -19.72 5.83 -3.18
CA SER A 23 -19.69 5.60 -1.73
C SER A 23 -18.52 6.27 -1.02
N ILE A 24 -17.33 6.29 -1.61
CA ILE A 24 -16.11 6.85 -0.99
C ILE A 24 -16.32 8.27 -0.43
N PRO A 25 -16.96 9.23 -1.14
CA PRO A 25 -17.14 10.58 -0.61
C PRO A 25 -18.07 10.68 0.59
N PHE A 26 -18.90 9.66 0.83
CA PHE A 26 -19.95 9.65 1.87
C PHE A 26 -19.62 8.71 3.02
N ASP A 27 -18.58 7.90 2.91
CA ASP A 27 -18.09 7.01 3.97
C ASP A 27 -16.78 7.58 4.55
N PRO A 28 -16.76 8.01 5.83
CA PRO A 28 -15.58 8.60 6.46
C PRO A 28 -14.36 7.68 6.47
N VAL A 29 -14.58 6.35 6.61
CA VAL A 29 -13.48 5.36 6.63
C VAL A 29 -12.88 5.21 5.25
N LYS A 30 -13.71 5.06 4.21
CA LYS A 30 -13.24 5.00 2.82
C LYS A 30 -12.53 6.29 2.39
N SER A 31 -13.08 7.45 2.77
CA SER A 31 -12.46 8.75 2.52
C SER A 31 -11.08 8.86 3.16
N ALA A 32 -10.92 8.37 4.40
CA ALA A 32 -9.62 8.37 5.08
C ALA A 32 -8.62 7.40 4.43
N ILE A 33 -9.08 6.22 3.99
CA ILE A 33 -8.25 5.29 3.22
C ILE A 33 -7.78 5.96 1.92
N LEU A 34 -8.70 6.59 1.17
CA LEU A 34 -8.36 7.26 -0.08
C LEU A 34 -7.37 8.41 0.13
N LEU A 35 -7.56 9.23 1.18
CA LEU A 35 -6.65 10.32 1.53
C LEU A 35 -5.25 9.78 1.82
N PHE A 36 -5.16 8.73 2.63
CA PHE A 36 -3.89 8.06 2.95
C PHE A 36 -3.23 7.50 1.69
N LEU A 37 -3.97 6.76 0.87
CA LEU A 37 -3.41 6.17 -0.34
C LEU A 37 -3.03 7.22 -1.40
N SER A 38 -3.70 8.37 -1.43
CA SER A 38 -3.33 9.48 -2.31
C SER A 38 -1.97 10.07 -1.94
N GLU A 39 -1.71 10.33 -0.65
CA GLU A 39 -0.40 10.76 -0.17
C GLU A 39 0.66 9.70 -0.40
N PHE A 40 0.37 8.44 -0.08
CA PHE A 40 1.25 7.30 -0.31
C PHE A 40 1.64 7.17 -1.80
N LEU A 41 0.68 7.16 -2.70
CA LEU A 41 0.90 7.06 -4.15
C LEU A 41 1.73 8.22 -4.69
N TYR A 42 1.51 9.44 -4.20
CA TYR A 42 2.30 10.61 -4.61
C TYR A 42 3.81 10.39 -4.43
N TYR A 43 4.21 9.79 -3.30
CA TYR A 43 5.63 9.52 -3.05
C TYR A 43 6.13 8.27 -3.77
N VAL A 44 5.34 7.22 -3.81
CA VAL A 44 5.73 5.91 -4.37
C VAL A 44 5.81 5.93 -5.89
N THR A 45 4.96 6.72 -6.57
CA THR A 45 4.97 6.81 -8.03
C THR A 45 5.79 7.99 -8.56
N ARG A 46 6.42 8.77 -7.68
CA ARG A 46 7.23 9.92 -8.06
C ARG A 46 8.48 9.47 -8.82
N GLY A 47 8.58 9.85 -10.09
CA GLY A 47 9.69 9.46 -10.94
C GLY A 47 9.48 8.15 -11.71
N GLU A 48 8.36 7.45 -11.46
CA GLU A 48 7.99 6.29 -12.27
C GLU A 48 7.73 6.69 -13.72
N GLN A 49 8.14 5.83 -14.63
CA GLN A 49 7.80 5.96 -16.04
C GLN A 49 6.34 5.53 -16.28
N GLN A 50 5.83 5.82 -17.47
CA GLN A 50 4.50 5.40 -17.85
C GLN A 50 4.35 3.87 -17.71
N ASN A 51 3.43 3.44 -16.83
CA ASN A 51 3.14 2.04 -16.53
C ASN A 51 1.63 1.82 -16.54
N ALA A 52 1.12 1.32 -17.66
CA ALA A 52 -0.31 1.07 -17.84
C ALA A 52 -0.85 0.00 -16.86
N HIS A 53 -0.05 -1.01 -16.51
CA HIS A 53 -0.45 -2.04 -15.55
C HIS A 53 -0.62 -1.47 -14.14
N LEU A 54 0.31 -0.63 -13.71
CA LEU A 54 0.22 0.08 -12.43
C LEU A 54 -1.02 0.98 -12.40
N TYR A 55 -1.26 1.75 -13.46
CA TYR A 55 -2.43 2.62 -13.58
C TYR A 55 -3.73 1.83 -13.48
N ASN A 56 -3.86 0.75 -14.25
CA ASN A 56 -5.05 -0.11 -14.24
C ASN A 56 -5.27 -0.75 -12.87
N TYR A 57 -4.18 -1.18 -12.19
CA TYR A 57 -4.27 -1.71 -10.83
C TYR A 57 -4.84 -0.67 -9.86
N ILE A 58 -4.33 0.57 -9.92
CA ILE A 58 -4.81 1.65 -9.04
C ILE A 58 -6.30 1.94 -9.30
N CYS A 59 -6.70 2.10 -10.57
CA CYS A 59 -8.09 2.37 -10.92
C CYS A 59 -9.03 1.25 -10.45
N ALA A 60 -8.73 -0.01 -10.78
CA ALA A 60 -9.54 -1.14 -10.38
C ALA A 60 -9.61 -1.31 -8.86
N SER A 61 -8.53 -0.98 -8.14
CA SER A 61 -8.54 -1.01 -6.67
C SER A 61 -9.45 0.06 -6.07
N MET A 62 -9.45 1.27 -6.63
CA MET A 62 -10.32 2.34 -6.14
C MET A 62 -11.81 2.07 -6.46
N GLU A 63 -12.09 1.51 -7.64
CA GLU A 63 -13.44 1.04 -8.01
C GLU A 63 -13.92 -0.04 -7.04
N TRP A 64 -13.07 -1.02 -6.73
CA TRP A 64 -13.39 -2.06 -5.75
C TRP A 64 -13.71 -1.47 -4.37
N LEU A 65 -12.90 -0.51 -3.90
CA LEU A 65 -13.15 0.15 -2.61
C LEU A 65 -14.48 0.92 -2.62
N ASP A 66 -14.81 1.57 -3.72
CA ASP A 66 -16.06 2.31 -3.85
C ASP A 66 -17.27 1.38 -3.79
N GLU A 67 -17.21 0.24 -4.48
CA GLU A 67 -18.28 -0.75 -4.53
C GLU A 67 -18.42 -1.59 -3.24
N ALA A 68 -17.36 -1.76 -2.46
CA ALA A 68 -17.38 -2.59 -1.25
C ALA A 68 -18.33 -2.01 -0.19
N GLU A 69 -19.35 -2.75 0.21
CA GLU A 69 -20.27 -2.35 1.28
C GLU A 69 -19.72 -2.65 2.67
N HIS A 70 -18.88 -3.68 2.80
CA HIS A 70 -18.29 -4.16 4.07
C HIS A 70 -16.95 -4.85 3.81
N ASP A 71 -16.28 -5.30 4.88
CA ASP A 71 -15.06 -6.12 4.85
C ASP A 71 -13.81 -5.46 4.24
N TYR A 72 -13.80 -4.14 4.06
CA TYR A 72 -12.68 -3.39 3.48
C TYR A 72 -11.64 -2.91 4.50
N ALA A 73 -11.72 -3.34 5.76
CA ALA A 73 -10.81 -2.88 6.81
C ALA A 73 -9.32 -3.16 6.55
N ASN A 74 -9.00 -4.23 5.81
CA ASN A 74 -7.63 -4.60 5.43
C ASN A 74 -7.23 -4.07 4.04
N PHE A 75 -8.10 -3.34 3.35
CA PHE A 75 -7.91 -2.91 1.96
C PHE A 75 -6.56 -2.20 1.72
N HIS A 76 -6.23 -1.22 2.57
CA HIS A 76 -5.00 -0.45 2.44
C HIS A 76 -3.74 -1.31 2.55
N LEU A 77 -3.75 -2.35 3.39
CA LEU A 77 -2.64 -3.30 3.54
C LEU A 77 -2.45 -4.12 2.26
N VAL A 78 -3.55 -4.69 1.74
CA VAL A 78 -3.55 -5.47 0.50
C VAL A 78 -3.11 -4.58 -0.67
N PHE A 79 -3.66 -3.37 -0.76
CA PHE A 79 -3.31 -2.41 -1.80
C PHE A 79 -1.81 -2.12 -1.82
N MET A 80 -1.24 -1.71 -0.68
CA MET A 80 0.19 -1.41 -0.58
C MET A 80 1.04 -2.63 -0.93
N MET A 81 0.75 -3.79 -0.34
CA MET A 81 1.57 -4.98 -0.60
C MET A 81 1.54 -5.39 -2.07
N ARG A 82 0.38 -5.37 -2.73
CA ARG A 82 0.27 -5.72 -4.14
C ARG A 82 0.88 -4.67 -5.07
N LEU A 83 0.85 -3.38 -4.70
CA LEU A 83 1.49 -2.30 -5.45
C LEU A 83 3.00 -2.57 -5.61
N SER A 84 3.67 -3.13 -4.60
CA SER A 84 5.11 -3.40 -4.64
C SER A 84 5.55 -4.32 -5.79
N ARG A 85 4.61 -5.11 -6.38
CA ARG A 85 4.86 -5.91 -7.59
C ARG A 85 5.14 -5.06 -8.82
N PHE A 86 4.46 -3.91 -8.92
CA PHE A 86 4.56 -3.05 -10.09
C PHE A 86 5.79 -2.14 -10.04
N ILE A 87 6.33 -1.93 -8.84
CA ILE A 87 7.49 -1.07 -8.58
C ILE A 87 8.74 -1.87 -8.19
N GLY A 88 8.69 -3.22 -8.26
CA GLY A 88 9.87 -4.07 -8.35
C GLY A 88 10.46 -4.61 -7.04
N PHE A 89 9.77 -4.48 -5.89
CA PHE A 89 10.23 -5.04 -4.61
C PHE A 89 9.18 -5.90 -3.88
N PHE A 90 8.36 -6.64 -4.64
CA PHE A 90 7.43 -7.59 -4.04
C PHE A 90 8.18 -8.71 -3.33
N PRO A 91 7.79 -9.06 -2.08
CA PRO A 91 8.48 -10.09 -1.30
C PRO A 91 8.53 -11.47 -1.98
N ASN A 92 9.69 -12.12 -1.91
CA ASN A 92 9.85 -13.49 -2.37
C ASN A 92 9.46 -14.47 -1.25
N LEU A 93 8.53 -15.38 -1.56
CA LEU A 93 8.01 -16.40 -0.65
C LEU A 93 8.77 -17.73 -0.70
N ASP A 94 9.67 -17.92 -1.66
CA ASP A 94 10.30 -19.25 -1.93
C ASP A 94 11.02 -19.82 -0.72
N ALA A 95 11.61 -18.95 0.12
CA ALA A 95 12.34 -19.34 1.33
C ALA A 95 11.49 -19.30 2.61
N TYR A 96 10.16 -19.11 2.51
CA TYR A 96 9.32 -19.04 3.71
C TYR A 96 9.19 -20.40 4.40
N GLN A 97 9.52 -20.42 5.67
CA GLN A 97 9.20 -21.52 6.59
C GLN A 97 8.81 -20.96 7.96
N ALA A 98 8.10 -21.76 8.75
CA ALA A 98 7.73 -21.36 10.11
C ALA A 98 8.98 -21.04 10.94
N GLY A 99 8.99 -19.89 11.61
CA GLY A 99 10.12 -19.41 12.37
C GLY A 99 11.19 -18.63 11.58
N ALA A 100 10.99 -18.43 10.26
CA ALA A 100 11.88 -17.58 9.49
C ALA A 100 11.72 -16.10 9.84
N CYS A 101 12.82 -15.35 9.78
CA CYS A 101 12.85 -13.89 9.76
C CYS A 101 12.49 -13.37 8.34
N PHE A 102 12.14 -12.10 8.20
CA PHE A 102 11.98 -11.46 6.91
C PHE A 102 12.98 -10.32 6.76
N ASP A 103 13.86 -10.43 5.78
CA ASP A 103 14.84 -9.40 5.43
C ASP A 103 14.15 -8.31 4.61
N LEU A 104 13.98 -7.13 5.20
CA LEU A 104 13.31 -5.99 4.57
C LEU A 104 14.14 -5.39 3.42
N ARG A 105 15.48 -5.49 3.44
CA ARG A 105 16.34 -4.96 2.37
C ARG A 105 16.31 -5.82 1.12
N ASN A 106 16.35 -7.13 1.33
CA ASN A 106 16.41 -8.10 0.22
C ASN A 106 15.02 -8.65 -0.17
N ALA A 107 13.94 -8.21 0.51
CA ALA A 107 12.58 -8.64 0.26
C ALA A 107 12.40 -10.17 0.29
N THR A 108 13.07 -10.87 1.21
CA THR A 108 13.08 -12.34 1.25
C THR A 108 13.04 -12.88 2.68
N PHE A 109 12.52 -14.11 2.82
CA PHE A 109 12.57 -14.83 4.08
C PHE A 109 13.94 -15.50 4.27
N THR A 110 14.41 -15.56 5.51
CA THR A 110 15.70 -16.16 5.88
C THR A 110 15.60 -16.88 7.23
N VAL A 111 16.26 -18.03 7.33
CA VAL A 111 16.31 -18.83 8.57
C VAL A 111 17.20 -18.16 9.62
N THR A 112 18.28 -17.55 9.16
CA THR A 112 19.25 -16.85 10.02
C THR A 112 18.96 -15.36 9.98
N ALA A 113 18.95 -14.71 11.15
CA ALA A 113 18.79 -13.27 11.22
C ALA A 113 19.92 -12.56 10.44
N PRO A 114 19.57 -11.57 9.58
CA PRO A 114 20.57 -10.75 8.89
C PRO A 114 21.51 -10.00 9.85
N LEU A 115 22.69 -9.59 9.35
CA LEU A 115 23.65 -8.83 10.14
C LEU A 115 23.29 -7.35 10.32
N HIS A 116 22.28 -6.85 9.61
CA HIS A 116 21.73 -5.49 9.72
C HIS A 116 20.43 -5.48 10.55
N SER A 117 19.96 -4.29 10.93
CA SER A 117 18.77 -4.12 11.77
C SER A 117 17.43 -4.15 11.00
N ASP A 118 17.46 -4.03 9.65
CA ASP A 118 16.26 -3.95 8.82
C ASP A 118 15.73 -5.35 8.48
N TYR A 119 15.27 -6.05 9.49
CA TYR A 119 14.60 -7.35 9.34
C TYR A 119 13.50 -7.51 10.40
N LEU A 120 12.56 -8.39 10.12
CA LEU A 120 11.48 -8.74 11.03
C LEU A 120 11.76 -10.06 11.72
N LEU A 121 11.47 -10.11 13.02
CA LEU A 121 11.46 -11.35 13.78
C LEU A 121 10.34 -12.28 13.30
N PRO A 122 10.38 -13.58 13.59
CA PRO A 122 9.42 -14.57 13.08
C PRO A 122 7.95 -14.22 13.27
N THR A 123 7.59 -13.57 14.38
CA THR A 123 6.22 -13.16 14.67
C THR A 123 5.70 -12.15 13.62
N ASP A 124 6.49 -11.11 13.32
CA ASP A 124 6.13 -10.08 12.35
C ASP A 124 6.28 -10.58 10.92
N ALA A 125 7.29 -11.41 10.66
CA ALA A 125 7.50 -12.07 9.38
C ALA A 125 6.31 -12.96 9.00
N ALA A 126 5.69 -13.64 9.96
CA ALA A 126 4.44 -14.40 9.74
C ALA A 126 3.27 -13.49 9.33
N GLY A 127 3.17 -12.28 9.89
CA GLY A 127 2.19 -11.27 9.49
C GLY A 127 2.38 -10.82 8.03
N ILE A 128 3.61 -10.61 7.60
CA ILE A 128 3.93 -10.31 6.20
C ILE A 128 3.59 -11.47 5.28
N ASN A 129 3.90 -12.72 5.67
CA ASN A 129 3.50 -13.89 4.89
C ASN A 129 1.97 -14.01 4.74
N GLN A 130 1.20 -13.70 5.79
CA GLN A 130 -0.25 -13.62 5.71
C GLN A 130 -0.70 -12.54 4.72
N LEU A 131 -0.16 -11.33 4.84
CA LEU A 131 -0.51 -10.20 4.00
C LEU A 131 -0.25 -10.45 2.51
N ILE A 132 0.87 -11.09 2.18
CA ILE A 132 1.21 -11.44 0.78
C ILE A 132 0.15 -12.37 0.15
N ARG A 133 -0.51 -13.20 0.95
CA ARG A 133 -1.55 -14.15 0.52
C ARG A 133 -2.94 -13.52 0.46
N MET A 134 -3.12 -12.32 1.02
CA MET A 134 -4.39 -11.61 0.96
C MET A 134 -4.64 -11.02 -0.43
N ASP A 135 -5.91 -11.02 -0.81
CA ASP A 135 -6.45 -10.27 -1.93
C ASP A 135 -7.78 -9.63 -1.50
N TYR A 136 -8.40 -8.88 -2.41
CA TYR A 136 -9.66 -8.21 -2.10
C TYR A 136 -10.82 -9.18 -1.86
N GLU A 137 -10.75 -10.38 -2.44
CA GLU A 137 -11.78 -11.40 -2.29
C GLU A 137 -11.67 -12.14 -0.94
N ASN A 138 -10.43 -12.38 -0.46
CA ASN A 138 -10.19 -13.20 0.73
C ASN A 138 -9.76 -12.43 1.98
N MET A 139 -9.47 -11.12 1.89
CA MET A 139 -8.95 -10.35 3.04
C MET A 139 -9.91 -10.29 4.23
N HIS A 140 -11.20 -10.51 4.02
CA HIS A 140 -12.22 -10.59 5.09
C HIS A 140 -12.05 -11.82 5.99
N LEU A 141 -11.39 -12.87 5.50
CA LEU A 141 -11.08 -14.08 6.27
C LEU A 141 -9.97 -13.82 7.31
N PHE A 142 -9.15 -12.80 7.09
CA PHE A 142 -8.05 -12.43 7.98
C PHE A 142 -8.53 -11.40 9.01
N ARG A 143 -9.01 -11.90 10.16
CA ARG A 143 -9.54 -11.06 11.24
C ARG A 143 -8.41 -10.42 12.05
N LEU A 144 -7.76 -9.41 11.46
CA LEU A 144 -6.75 -8.63 12.16
C LEU A 144 -7.41 -7.73 13.20
N SER A 145 -6.88 -7.73 14.43
CA SER A 145 -7.23 -6.70 15.40
C SER A 145 -6.78 -5.33 14.89
N ARG A 146 -7.34 -4.25 15.45
CA ARG A 146 -6.88 -2.88 15.15
C ARG A 146 -5.38 -2.74 15.41
N HIS A 147 -4.91 -3.26 16.54
CA HIS A 147 -3.49 -3.23 16.91
C HIS A 147 -2.62 -3.94 15.86
N ASP A 148 -3.01 -5.14 15.43
CA ASP A 148 -2.26 -5.92 14.44
C ASP A 148 -2.26 -5.20 13.08
N ARG A 149 -3.39 -4.64 12.67
CA ARG A 149 -3.52 -3.87 11.43
C ARG A 149 -2.60 -2.65 11.44
N ASN A 150 -2.59 -1.88 12.52
CA ASN A 150 -1.70 -0.74 12.67
C ASN A 150 -0.23 -1.16 12.65
N ARG A 151 0.13 -2.22 13.36
CA ARG A 151 1.49 -2.77 13.39
C ARG A 151 1.94 -3.22 12.00
N ILE A 152 1.11 -3.96 11.28
CA ILE A 152 1.42 -4.39 9.91
C ILE A 152 1.56 -3.17 8.98
N SER A 153 0.71 -2.15 9.13
CA SER A 153 0.81 -0.90 8.36
C SER A 153 2.15 -0.20 8.61
N ASP A 154 2.58 -0.07 9.87
CA ASP A 154 3.88 0.52 10.23
C ASP A 154 5.04 -0.26 9.59
N ILE A 155 4.98 -1.59 9.60
CA ILE A 155 5.97 -2.47 8.97
C ILE A 155 6.00 -2.26 7.45
N VAL A 156 4.84 -2.25 6.80
CA VAL A 156 4.75 -2.04 5.34
C VAL A 156 5.27 -0.66 4.96
N LEU A 157 4.92 0.39 5.70
CA LEU A 157 5.44 1.74 5.45
C LEU A 157 6.94 1.83 5.69
N HIS A 158 7.49 1.14 6.70
CA HIS A 158 8.93 1.05 6.90
C HIS A 158 9.61 0.32 5.74
N TYR A 159 9.03 -0.78 5.27
CA TYR A 159 9.49 -1.52 4.10
C TYR A 159 9.55 -0.64 2.85
N TYR A 160 8.49 0.15 2.60
CA TYR A 160 8.47 1.11 1.51
C TYR A 160 9.55 2.19 1.64
N ARG A 161 9.81 2.71 2.84
CA ARG A 161 10.88 3.69 3.07
C ARG A 161 12.30 3.17 2.79
N ILE A 162 12.51 1.85 2.90
CA ILE A 162 13.78 1.22 2.52
C ILE A 162 13.95 1.19 1.00
N HIS A 163 12.86 0.98 0.24
CA HIS A 163 12.92 0.76 -1.21
C HIS A 163 12.61 2.01 -2.05
N VAL A 164 11.89 2.97 -1.49
CA VAL A 164 11.50 4.21 -2.19
C VAL A 164 12.32 5.38 -1.65
N PRO A 165 13.20 5.98 -2.47
CA PRO A 165 14.02 7.11 -2.05
C PRO A 165 13.18 8.29 -1.56
N ASP A 166 13.65 8.94 -0.49
CA ASP A 166 13.06 10.18 0.06
C ASP A 166 11.58 10.08 0.45
N MET A 167 11.08 8.88 0.75
CA MET A 167 9.72 8.69 1.24
C MET A 167 9.62 9.16 2.71
N PRO A 168 8.83 10.22 3.02
CA PRO A 168 8.70 10.73 4.38
C PRO A 168 7.72 9.92 5.22
N GLU A 169 7.55 10.32 6.47
CA GLU A 169 6.39 9.90 7.25
C GLU A 169 5.11 10.52 6.68
N LEU A 170 4.09 9.69 6.47
CA LEU A 170 2.82 10.10 5.86
C LEU A 170 1.89 10.66 6.94
N LYS A 171 1.49 11.92 6.79
CA LYS A 171 0.61 12.62 7.76
C LYS A 171 -0.80 12.06 7.76
N SER A 172 -1.33 11.71 6.59
CA SER A 172 -2.66 11.13 6.43
C SER A 172 -2.79 9.74 7.07
N PHE A 173 -1.68 9.03 7.28
CA PHE A 173 -1.71 7.75 7.97
C PHE A 173 -2.18 7.86 9.43
N GLN A 174 -1.81 8.92 10.13
CA GLN A 174 -2.27 9.16 11.50
C GLN A 174 -3.79 9.38 11.54
N VAL A 175 -4.31 10.17 10.60
CA VAL A 175 -5.77 10.43 10.48
C VAL A 175 -6.52 9.12 10.23
N MET A 176 -6.02 8.28 9.31
CA MET A 176 -6.63 6.98 9.03
C MET A 176 -6.61 6.07 10.27
N ARG A 177 -5.52 6.04 11.03
CA ARG A 177 -5.41 5.23 12.27
C ARG A 177 -6.46 5.62 13.32
N GLU A 178 -6.78 6.90 13.46
CA GLU A 178 -7.77 7.40 14.42
C GLU A 178 -9.19 6.96 14.05
N LEU A 179 -9.52 6.95 12.76
CA LEU A 179 -10.86 6.57 12.28
C LEU A 179 -11.17 5.08 12.39
N PHE A 180 -10.17 4.24 12.39
CA PHE A 180 -10.32 2.81 12.70
C PHE A 180 -10.42 2.53 14.21
N SER A 181 -10.65 3.59 15.01
CA SER A 181 -10.74 3.50 16.48
C SER A 181 -12.04 2.86 16.96
#